data_a9b37649d1705ce760ad25d035f6fb65
#
_entry.id   a9b37649d1705ce760ad25d035f6fb65
#
_cell.length_a   1.000
_cell.length_b   1.000
_cell.length_c   1.000
_cell.angle_alpha   90.00
_cell.angle_beta   90.00
_cell.angle_gamma   90.00
#
_symmetry.space_group_name_H-M   'P 1'
#
loop_
_entity.id
_entity.type
_entity.pdbx_description
1 polymer ?
#
loop_
_entity_poly.entity_id
_entity_poly.type
_entity_poly.pdbx_seq_one_letter_code
_entity_poly.pdbx_strand_id
1 'polypeptide(L)'
;MKPFERISNPREIRRKLRLNQQEFWSRIGVTQSGGSRYESGRTMPKPVRELLRLVHIEGIALDRARGEDFEVVSYLKKANPKLYNSLRKAANGRSAPTGARIKKK
;
A
#
# COMPACT_ATOMS: atom_id res chain seq x y z
N MET A 1 11.68 -12.44 2.41
CA MET A 1 11.87 -11.36 1.45
C MET A 1 10.75 -10.37 1.49
N LYS A 2 11.08 -9.13 1.45
CA LYS A 2 10.06 -8.09 1.52
C LYS A 2 9.35 -7.97 0.18
N PRO A 3 8.04 -7.77 0.20
CA PRO A 3 7.32 -7.61 -1.06
C PRO A 3 7.90 -6.51 -1.91
N PHE A 4 8.36 -5.45 -1.27
CA PHE A 4 8.91 -4.34 -1.99
C PHE A 4 10.12 -4.72 -2.82
N GLU A 5 10.93 -5.63 -2.32
CA GLU A 5 12.13 -6.04 -3.05
C GLU A 5 11.81 -6.85 -4.28
N ARG A 6 10.58 -7.31 -4.40
CA ARG A 6 10.19 -8.05 -5.58
C ARG A 6 9.62 -7.16 -6.67
N ILE A 7 9.51 -5.87 -6.39
CA ILE A 7 8.93 -4.98 -7.36
C ILE A 7 9.98 -4.69 -8.41
N SER A 8 9.95 -5.43 -9.47
CA SER A 8 10.85 -5.15 -10.58
C SER A 8 10.11 -4.43 -11.69
N ASN A 9 8.80 -4.56 -11.73
CA ASN A 9 8.03 -3.94 -12.80
C ASN A 9 6.70 -3.44 -12.27
N PRO A 10 6.62 -2.13 -12.00
CA PRO A 10 5.38 -1.58 -11.47
C PRO A 10 4.19 -1.73 -12.42
N ARG A 11 4.45 -1.92 -13.71
CA ARG A 11 3.36 -2.13 -14.65
C ARG A 11 2.54 -3.36 -14.29
N GLU A 12 3.19 -4.42 -13.84
CA GLU A 12 2.46 -5.63 -13.49
C GLU A 12 1.58 -5.41 -12.28
N ILE A 13 2.07 -4.66 -11.30
CA ILE A 13 1.26 -4.34 -10.13
C ILE A 13 0.04 -3.54 -10.57
N ARG A 14 0.27 -2.56 -11.44
CA ARG A 14 -0.80 -1.72 -11.93
C ARG A 14 -1.87 -2.54 -12.66
N ARG A 15 -1.42 -3.47 -13.50
CA ARG A 15 -2.35 -4.29 -14.26
C ARG A 15 -3.19 -5.20 -13.36
N LYS A 16 -2.57 -5.74 -12.33
CA LYS A 16 -3.31 -6.57 -11.39
C LYS A 16 -4.38 -5.77 -10.67
N LEU A 17 -4.12 -4.49 -10.44
CA LEU A 17 -5.09 -3.62 -9.78
C LEU A 17 -6.11 -3.05 -10.76
N ARG A 18 -5.92 -3.29 -12.05
CA ARG A 18 -6.82 -2.83 -13.09
C ARG A 18 -6.92 -1.31 -13.15
N LEU A 19 -5.80 -0.67 -12.96
CA LEU A 19 -5.71 0.78 -13.02
C LEU A 19 -4.96 1.21 -14.27
N ASN A 20 -5.33 2.36 -14.82
CA ASN A 20 -4.54 2.90 -15.92
C ASN A 20 -3.34 3.65 -15.34
N GLN A 21 -2.43 4.10 -16.20
CA GLN A 21 -1.21 4.74 -15.73
C GLN A 21 -1.49 5.98 -14.90
N GLN A 22 -2.40 6.82 -15.36
CA GLN A 22 -2.69 8.04 -14.65
C GLN A 22 -3.24 7.76 -13.26
N GLU A 23 -4.19 6.83 -13.17
CA GLU A 23 -4.78 6.48 -11.88
C GLU A 23 -3.73 5.92 -10.91
N PHE A 24 -2.94 5.00 -11.42
CA PHE A 24 -1.97 4.32 -10.58
C PHE A 24 -0.93 5.28 -10.02
N TRP A 25 -0.33 6.05 -10.91
CA TRP A 25 0.78 6.91 -10.51
C TRP A 25 0.34 8.17 -9.78
N SER A 26 -0.84 8.69 -10.12
CA SER A 26 -1.30 9.90 -9.44
C SER A 26 -1.57 9.64 -7.96
N ARG A 27 -1.91 8.43 -7.60
CA ARG A 27 -2.18 8.12 -6.19
C ARG A 27 -0.94 8.27 -5.32
N ILE A 28 0.23 8.22 -5.91
CA ILE A 28 1.46 8.42 -5.16
C ILE A 28 2.17 9.69 -5.58
N GLY A 29 1.46 10.58 -6.27
CA GLY A 29 2.01 11.89 -6.59
C GLY A 29 2.96 11.93 -7.76
N VAL A 30 2.93 10.92 -8.62
CA VAL A 30 3.78 10.85 -9.79
C VAL A 30 2.94 11.14 -11.03
N THR A 31 3.46 11.95 -11.95
CA THR A 31 2.75 12.23 -13.20
C THR A 31 2.70 11.00 -14.07
N GLN A 32 1.75 11.00 -15.01
CA GLN A 32 1.66 9.87 -15.93
C GLN A 32 2.94 9.70 -16.72
N SER A 33 3.53 10.79 -17.20
CA SER A 33 4.75 10.65 -17.99
C SER A 33 5.91 10.13 -17.13
N GLY A 34 6.01 10.58 -15.88
CA GLY A 34 7.02 10.03 -14.97
C GLY A 34 6.79 8.56 -14.72
N GLY A 35 5.54 8.18 -14.50
CA GLY A 35 5.20 6.77 -14.28
C GLY A 35 5.47 5.92 -15.50
N SER A 36 5.18 6.45 -16.68
CA SER A 36 5.47 5.73 -17.91
C SER A 36 6.95 5.41 -18.03
N ARG A 37 7.80 6.34 -17.63
CA ARG A 37 9.24 6.10 -17.67
C ARG A 37 9.65 5.01 -16.68
N TYR A 38 9.05 5.02 -15.49
CA TYR A 38 9.35 3.97 -14.52
C TYR A 38 8.91 2.61 -15.05
N GLU A 39 7.77 2.57 -15.73
CA GLU A 39 7.30 1.32 -16.29
C GLU A 39 8.16 0.87 -17.46
N SER A 40 8.88 1.80 -18.08
CA SER A 40 9.76 1.47 -19.18
C SER A 40 11.18 1.15 -18.74
N GLY A 41 11.44 1.12 -17.45
CA GLY A 41 12.74 0.68 -16.97
C GLY A 41 13.54 1.69 -16.20
N ARG A 42 13.07 2.93 -16.10
CA ARG A 42 13.80 3.92 -15.31
C ARG A 42 13.75 3.52 -13.85
N THR A 43 14.88 3.68 -13.17
CA THR A 43 14.97 3.33 -11.76
C THR A 43 14.14 4.27 -10.91
N MET A 44 13.31 3.72 -10.05
CA MET A 44 12.52 4.53 -9.14
C MET A 44 13.35 4.94 -7.93
N PRO A 45 13.33 6.24 -7.57
CA PRO A 45 13.97 6.65 -6.33
C PRO A 45 13.30 5.98 -5.14
N LYS A 46 14.03 5.86 -4.05
CA LYS A 46 13.51 5.19 -2.88
C LYS A 46 12.16 5.77 -2.40
N PRO A 47 11.98 7.09 -2.32
CA PRO A 47 10.67 7.60 -1.89
C PRO A 47 9.53 7.15 -2.78
N VAL A 48 9.75 7.10 -4.09
CA VAL A 48 8.71 6.64 -5.00
C VAL A 48 8.38 5.18 -4.75
N ARG A 49 9.42 4.37 -4.57
CA ARG A 49 9.21 2.95 -4.29
C ARG A 49 8.46 2.74 -2.97
N GLU A 50 8.79 3.53 -1.95
CA GLU A 50 8.12 3.39 -0.66
C GLU A 50 6.66 3.79 -0.75
N LEU A 51 6.36 4.87 -1.47
CA LEU A 51 4.97 5.27 -1.65
C LEU A 51 4.20 4.22 -2.44
N LEU A 52 4.83 3.66 -3.47
CA LEU A 52 4.18 2.62 -4.25
C LEU A 52 3.85 1.43 -3.36
N ARG A 53 4.78 1.04 -2.50
CA ARG A 53 4.54 -0.09 -1.60
C ARG A 53 3.40 0.22 -0.63
N LEU A 54 3.44 1.39 0.00
CA LEU A 54 2.43 1.73 1.00
C LEU A 54 1.03 1.79 0.39
N VAL A 55 0.91 2.43 -0.75
CA VAL A 55 -0.40 2.65 -1.34
C VAL A 55 -0.91 1.43 -2.09
N HIS A 56 -0.07 0.85 -2.94
CA HIS A 56 -0.55 -0.17 -3.86
C HIS A 56 -0.35 -1.60 -3.36
N ILE A 57 0.61 -1.82 -2.50
CA ILE A 57 0.82 -3.16 -1.96
C ILE A 57 0.20 -3.31 -0.58
N GLU A 58 0.44 -2.33 0.30
CA GLU A 58 -0.13 -2.40 1.65
C GLU A 58 -1.57 -1.87 1.70
N GLY A 59 -1.99 -1.14 0.68
CA GLY A 59 -3.37 -0.66 0.63
C GLY A 59 -3.68 0.50 1.56
N ILE A 60 -2.68 1.30 1.87
CA ILE A 60 -2.89 2.42 2.79
C ILE A 60 -3.34 3.65 2.04
N ALA A 61 -4.43 4.27 2.50
CA ALA A 61 -4.90 5.52 1.94
C ALA A 61 -4.12 6.65 2.59
N LEU A 62 -3.26 7.29 1.83
CA LEU A 62 -2.37 8.30 2.39
C LEU A 62 -3.11 9.46 3.04
N ASP A 63 -4.24 9.84 2.47
CA ASP A 63 -5.00 10.97 3.01
C ASP A 63 -5.68 10.64 4.33
N ARG A 64 -5.74 9.37 4.69
CA ARG A 64 -6.35 8.94 5.94
C ARG A 64 -5.33 8.44 6.96
N ALA A 65 -4.08 8.37 6.55
CA ALA A 65 -3.05 7.87 7.44
C ALA A 65 -2.79 8.89 8.55
N ARG A 66 -2.92 8.46 9.79
CA ARG A 66 -2.69 9.30 10.94
C ARG A 66 -1.63 8.66 11.82
N GLY A 67 -0.64 9.46 12.22
CA GLY A 67 0.41 8.94 13.06
C GLY A 67 -0.11 8.32 14.34
N GLU A 68 -1.16 8.90 14.91
CA GLU A 68 -1.70 8.38 16.16
C GLU A 68 -2.22 6.95 16.02
N ASP A 69 -2.75 6.60 14.84
CA ASP A 69 -3.25 5.25 14.63
C ASP A 69 -2.10 4.26 14.62
N PHE A 70 -0.99 4.64 14.01
CA PHE A 70 0.18 3.77 13.99
C PHE A 70 0.81 3.65 15.38
N GLU A 71 0.73 4.73 16.16
CA GLU A 71 1.21 4.67 17.53
C GLU A 71 0.38 3.74 18.39
N VAL A 72 -0.94 3.75 18.19
CA VAL A 72 -1.81 2.85 18.92
C VAL A 72 -1.47 1.40 18.57
N VAL A 73 -1.27 1.13 17.29
CA VAL A 73 -0.91 -0.23 16.87
C VAL A 73 0.43 -0.65 17.50
N SER A 74 1.41 0.24 17.47
CA SER A 74 2.72 -0.07 18.05
C SER A 74 2.60 -0.35 19.54
N TYR A 75 1.83 0.47 20.23
CA TYR A 75 1.64 0.29 21.66
C TYR A 75 0.95 -1.05 21.95
N LEU A 76 -0.10 -1.34 21.19
CA LEU A 76 -0.85 -2.57 21.40
C LEU A 76 0.01 -3.81 21.18
N LYS A 77 0.85 -3.77 20.17
CA LYS A 77 1.73 -4.91 19.91
C LYS A 77 2.64 -5.20 21.07
N LYS A 78 3.10 -4.16 21.78
CA LYS A 78 3.99 -4.34 22.91
C LYS A 78 3.22 -4.67 24.19
N ALA A 79 2.13 -3.97 24.42
CA ALA A 79 1.42 -4.11 25.69
C ALA A 79 0.55 -5.35 25.75
N ASN A 80 -0.02 -5.75 24.63
CA ASN A 80 -0.92 -6.90 24.63
C ASN A 80 -0.88 -7.59 23.28
N PRO A 81 0.21 -8.33 23.00
CA PRO A 81 0.34 -8.99 21.69
C PRO A 81 -0.75 -10.01 21.38
N LYS A 82 -1.32 -10.64 22.40
CA LYS A 82 -2.40 -11.59 22.15
C LYS A 82 -3.62 -10.87 21.62
N LEU A 83 -3.97 -9.75 22.21
CA LEU A 83 -5.09 -8.97 21.73
C LEU A 83 -4.81 -8.45 20.33
N TYR A 84 -3.60 -7.96 20.11
CA TYR A 84 -3.25 -7.49 18.78
C TYR A 84 -3.45 -8.58 17.74
N ASN A 85 -2.96 -9.79 18.02
CA ASN A 85 -3.08 -10.88 17.06
C ASN A 85 -4.53 -11.26 16.82
N SER A 86 -5.33 -11.25 17.86
CA SER A 86 -6.74 -11.57 17.74
C SER A 86 -7.45 -10.53 16.87
N LEU A 87 -7.16 -9.26 17.10
CA LEU A 87 -7.78 -8.20 16.32
C LEU A 87 -7.30 -8.22 14.87
N ARG A 88 -6.03 -8.54 14.66
CA ARG A 88 -5.49 -8.61 13.32
C ARG A 88 -6.19 -9.72 12.52
N LYS A 89 -6.41 -10.87 13.14
CA LYS A 89 -7.11 -11.94 12.45
C LYS A 89 -8.54 -11.54 12.14
N ALA A 90 -9.21 -10.90 13.09
CA ALA A 90 -10.58 -10.47 12.88
C ALA A 90 -10.64 -9.47 11.74
N ALA A 91 -9.72 -8.52 11.71
CA ALA A 91 -9.71 -7.51 10.67
C ALA A 91 -9.45 -8.13 9.31
N ASN A 92 -8.50 -9.04 9.22
CA ASN A 92 -8.17 -9.68 7.95
C ASN A 92 -9.32 -10.53 7.45
N GLY A 93 -9.96 -11.25 8.34
CA GLY A 93 -11.06 -12.11 7.95
C GLY A 93 -12.25 -11.31 7.47
N ARG A 94 -12.50 -10.18 8.11
CA ARG A 94 -13.64 -9.38 7.71
C ARG A 94 -13.38 -8.62 6.44
N SER A 95 -12.17 -8.14 6.28
CA SER A 95 -11.92 -7.32 5.14
C SER A 95 -11.74 -8.12 3.89
N ALA A 96 -11.58 -9.37 4.03
CA ALA A 96 -11.38 -10.17 2.88
C ALA A 96 -12.33 -9.86 1.79
N PRO A 97 -13.50 -9.72 2.03
CA PRO A 97 -14.32 -9.43 0.97
C PRO A 97 -14.22 -8.10 0.51
N THR A 98 -13.84 -7.46 0.86
CA THR A 98 -14.15 -6.36 0.49
C THR A 98 -13.48 -5.48 0.24
N GLY A 99 -13.47 -5.43 -0.13
CA GLY A 99 -13.02 -4.46 -0.37
C GLY A 99 -13.32 -3.47 0.37
N ALA A 100 -13.93 -3.67 1.16
CA ALA A 100 -14.26 -2.71 2.04
C ALA A 100 -13.13 -2.01 2.42
N ARG A 101 -12.15 -2.59 2.44
CA ARG A 101 -11.13 -1.93 2.83
C ARG A 101 -10.75 -0.99 1.93
N ILE A 102 -11.01 -1.07 1.08
CA ILE A 102 -10.62 -0.16 0.29
C ILE A 102 -11.55 0.64 0.05
N LYS A 103 -12.22 0.35 0.34
CA LYS A 103 -12.87 0.84 0.29
C LYS A 103 -13.43 1.53 0.93
N LYS A 104 -13.67 1.43 1.06
CA LYS A 104 -14.03 1.79 1.70
C LYS A 104 -14.19 2.45 1.97
N LYS A 105 -14.31 2.61 1.78
CA LYS A 105 -14.35 3.07 2.12
C LYS A 105 -14.24 3.47 2.30
#